data_fc54c0bedd3d834e4b335c9188358124
#
_entry.id   fc54c0bedd3d834e4b335c9188358124
#
_cell.length_a   1.000
_cell.length_b   1.000
_cell.length_c   1.000
_cell.angle_alpha   90.00
_cell.angle_beta   90.00
_cell.angle_gamma   90.00
#
_symmetry.space_group_name_H-M   'P 1'
#
loop_
_entity.id
_entity.type
_entity.pdbx_description
1 polymer ?
#
loop_
_entity_poly.entity_id
_entity_poly.type
_entity_poly.pdbx_seq_one_letter_code
_entity_poly.pdbx_strand_id
1 'polypeptide(L)'
;MITCFDIGGSTIKSARARSAGEIEIIDRVATPLDDFDAFAAVIAERVGSGEGRSNGVSISIAGVVDPASGSLKCANIPCVDGRLIAADLERAIGLPVWIANDADCFALAEATSGAGKGHRNVFGVILGTGVGGGLVIDGRIVAGAGGYAGEWGHGKALQTQVGQPPVEVPHFACGCGQSGCVDTIGGARGMEKLHKLLCGEVLSSTEVIDRWRAGEASASRTIEVYLELVSV
;
A
#
# COMPACT_ATOMS: atom_id res chain seq x y z
N MET A 1 -15.51 20.37 -5.11
CA MET A 1 -14.33 19.73 -5.70
C MET A 1 -13.35 19.45 -4.58
N ILE A 2 -12.66 18.31 -4.62
CA ILE A 2 -11.63 17.91 -3.67
C ILE A 2 -10.31 17.75 -4.44
N THR A 3 -9.20 18.23 -3.88
CA THR A 3 -7.87 17.90 -4.42
C THR A 3 -7.38 16.61 -3.73
N CYS A 4 -7.01 15.63 -4.53
CA CYS A 4 -6.62 14.30 -4.08
C CYS A 4 -5.13 14.07 -4.31
N PHE A 5 -4.49 13.39 -3.38
CA PHE A 5 -3.08 13.01 -3.48
C PHE A 5 -2.91 11.51 -3.19
N ASP A 6 -2.03 10.87 -3.97
CA ASP A 6 -1.47 9.56 -3.69
C ASP A 6 0.03 9.72 -3.44
N ILE A 7 0.45 9.50 -2.19
CA ILE A 7 1.78 9.85 -1.68
C ILE A 7 2.54 8.60 -1.28
N GLY A 8 3.52 8.25 -2.08
CA GLY A 8 4.50 7.24 -1.75
C GLY A 8 5.87 7.83 -1.43
N GLY A 9 6.80 6.98 -0.98
CA GLY A 9 8.19 7.42 -0.70
C GLY A 9 8.97 7.93 -1.92
N SER A 10 8.51 7.67 -3.14
CA SER A 10 9.21 8.14 -4.35
C SER A 10 8.49 9.29 -5.02
N THR A 11 7.16 9.31 -5.00
CA THR A 11 6.36 10.27 -5.78
C THR A 11 5.06 10.65 -5.09
N ILE A 12 4.65 11.89 -5.33
CA ILE A 12 3.33 12.44 -5.07
C ILE A 12 2.61 12.54 -6.40
N LYS A 13 1.47 11.87 -6.54
CA LYS A 13 0.53 12.05 -7.64
C LYS A 13 -0.60 12.93 -7.15
N SER A 14 -1.08 13.84 -8.01
CA SER A 14 -2.15 14.75 -7.68
C SER A 14 -3.27 14.71 -8.71
N ALA A 15 -4.50 14.88 -8.22
CA ALA A 15 -5.70 14.90 -9.04
C ALA A 15 -6.77 15.81 -8.41
N ARG A 16 -7.75 16.19 -9.21
CA ARG A 16 -9.00 16.81 -8.75
C ARG A 16 -10.16 15.87 -8.94
N ALA A 17 -11.02 15.79 -7.96
CA ALA A 17 -12.23 14.98 -8.01
C ALA A 17 -13.47 15.86 -7.77
N ARG A 18 -14.46 15.77 -8.66
CA ARG A 18 -15.81 16.31 -8.46
C ARG A 18 -16.75 15.23 -7.93
N SER A 19 -16.49 13.99 -8.32
CA SER A 19 -17.15 12.77 -7.84
C SER A 19 -16.21 11.58 -7.98
N ALA A 20 -16.58 10.41 -7.49
CA ALA A 20 -15.78 9.17 -7.62
C ALA A 20 -15.52 8.77 -9.09
N GLY A 21 -16.38 9.17 -10.02
CA GLY A 21 -16.24 8.89 -11.45
C GLY A 21 -15.70 10.05 -12.27
N GLU A 22 -15.44 11.21 -11.67
CA GLU A 22 -14.99 12.41 -12.37
C GLU A 22 -13.69 12.92 -11.73
N ILE A 23 -12.59 12.33 -12.18
CA ILE A 23 -11.23 12.57 -11.66
C ILE A 23 -10.36 13.12 -12.79
N GLU A 24 -9.76 14.26 -12.55
CA GLU A 24 -8.81 14.92 -13.44
C GLU A 24 -7.41 14.82 -12.85
N ILE A 25 -6.50 14.14 -13.54
CA ILE A 25 -5.08 14.04 -13.14
C ILE A 25 -4.42 15.41 -13.35
N ILE A 26 -3.72 15.89 -12.32
CA ILE A 26 -2.95 17.14 -12.40
C ILE A 26 -1.52 16.83 -12.86
N ASP A 27 -0.75 16.16 -11.99
CA ASP A 27 0.65 15.84 -12.25
C ASP A 27 1.19 14.73 -11.34
N ARG A 28 2.49 14.47 -11.49
CA ARG A 28 3.28 13.60 -10.65
C ARG A 28 4.65 14.22 -10.41
N VAL A 29 5.08 14.32 -9.15
CA VAL A 29 6.37 14.91 -8.75
C VAL A 29 7.11 14.01 -7.78
N ALA A 30 8.39 14.26 -7.58
CA ALA A 30 9.17 13.58 -6.55
C ALA A 30 8.67 13.96 -5.14
N THR A 31 8.67 13.00 -4.21
CA THR A 31 8.32 13.25 -2.81
C THR A 31 9.50 13.91 -2.10
N PRO A 32 9.34 15.11 -1.49
CA PRO A 32 10.33 15.64 -0.56
C PRO A 32 10.37 14.75 0.69
N LEU A 33 11.52 14.11 0.95
CA LEU A 33 11.62 13.09 2.00
C LEU A 33 12.05 13.67 3.35
N ASP A 34 12.88 14.71 3.35
CA ASP A 34 13.58 15.17 4.54
C ASP A 34 13.17 16.58 4.99
N ASP A 35 12.34 17.26 4.19
CA ASP A 35 11.90 18.64 4.43
C ASP A 35 10.37 18.72 4.40
N PHE A 36 9.77 18.95 5.58
CA PHE A 36 8.31 19.06 5.70
C PHE A 36 7.76 20.32 5.04
N ASP A 37 8.49 21.46 5.08
CA ASP A 37 8.01 22.68 4.49
C ASP A 37 7.97 22.56 2.96
N ALA A 38 8.98 21.93 2.35
CA ALA A 38 8.98 21.57 0.95
C ALA A 38 7.85 20.59 0.60
N PHE A 39 7.60 19.58 1.46
CA PHE A 39 6.49 18.63 1.30
C PHE A 39 5.13 19.35 1.34
N ALA A 40 4.90 20.22 2.31
CA ALA A 40 3.66 20.99 2.44
C ALA A 40 3.48 21.99 1.28
N ALA A 41 4.56 22.61 0.81
CA ALA A 41 4.54 23.53 -0.33
C ALA A 41 4.11 22.83 -1.63
N VAL A 42 4.58 21.61 -1.87
CA VAL A 42 4.16 20.77 -3.02
C VAL A 42 2.64 20.55 -3.01
N ILE A 43 2.05 20.27 -1.85
CA ILE A 43 0.61 20.06 -1.72
C ILE A 43 -0.16 21.38 -1.88
N ALA A 44 0.28 22.43 -1.20
CA ALA A 44 -0.36 23.76 -1.26
C ALA A 44 -0.40 24.34 -2.69
N GLU A 45 0.67 24.19 -3.44
CA GLU A 45 0.76 24.64 -4.84
C GLU A 45 -0.33 23.98 -5.70
N ARG A 46 -0.54 22.67 -5.56
CA ARG A 46 -1.52 21.93 -6.36
C ARG A 46 -2.96 22.18 -5.94
N VAL A 47 -3.17 22.47 -4.67
CA VAL A 47 -4.47 22.92 -4.16
C VAL A 47 -4.84 24.29 -4.72
N GLY A 48 -3.87 25.18 -4.84
CA GLY A 48 -4.05 26.56 -5.38
C GLY A 48 -4.06 26.65 -6.92
N SER A 49 -3.59 25.61 -7.62
CA SER A 49 -3.48 25.63 -9.09
C SER A 49 -4.80 25.29 -9.79
N GLY A 50 -5.06 25.88 -10.97
CA GLY A 50 -6.15 25.54 -11.90
C GLY A 50 -7.51 26.19 -11.63
N GLU A 51 -8.50 25.84 -12.45
CA GLU A 51 -9.84 26.41 -12.39
C GLU A 51 -10.69 25.75 -11.29
N GLY A 52 -11.29 26.57 -10.46
CA GLY A 52 -12.20 26.17 -9.38
C GLY A 52 -11.50 26.02 -8.03
N ARG A 53 -12.25 26.35 -6.97
CA ARG A 53 -11.75 26.32 -5.59
C ARG A 53 -11.89 24.92 -5.01
N SER A 54 -10.81 24.34 -4.46
CA SER A 54 -10.88 23.14 -3.65
C SER A 54 -11.63 23.41 -2.34
N ASN A 55 -12.49 22.49 -1.93
CA ASN A 55 -13.22 22.54 -0.66
C ASN A 55 -12.50 21.75 0.44
N GLY A 56 -11.44 21.02 0.08
CA GLY A 56 -10.65 20.19 1.00
C GLY A 56 -9.65 19.33 0.24
N VAL A 57 -8.83 18.64 1.01
CA VAL A 57 -7.73 17.80 0.53
C VAL A 57 -7.92 16.37 1.04
N SER A 58 -7.83 15.40 0.14
CA SER A 58 -7.86 13.97 0.50
C SER A 58 -6.53 13.32 0.13
N ILE A 59 -5.92 12.63 1.08
CA ILE A 59 -4.58 12.06 0.94
C ILE A 59 -4.61 10.56 1.20
N SER A 60 -4.20 9.79 0.21
CA SER A 60 -3.74 8.41 0.33
C SER A 60 -2.24 8.44 0.56
N ILE A 61 -1.74 7.83 1.65
CA ILE A 61 -0.32 7.88 2.00
C ILE A 61 0.21 6.52 2.44
N ALA A 62 1.42 6.19 1.99
CA ALA A 62 2.14 5.01 2.47
C ALA A 62 2.54 5.20 3.95
N GLY A 63 1.77 4.62 4.86
CA GLY A 63 1.97 4.72 6.31
C GLY A 63 0.69 4.47 7.08
N VAL A 64 0.80 4.32 8.38
CA VAL A 64 -0.30 4.03 9.30
C VAL A 64 -0.70 5.29 10.06
N VAL A 65 -1.96 5.67 9.97
CA VAL A 65 -2.53 6.77 10.78
C VAL A 65 -3.18 6.18 12.02
N ASP A 66 -2.66 6.53 13.20
CA ASP A 66 -3.28 6.13 14.47
C ASP A 66 -4.61 6.88 14.66
N PRO A 67 -5.75 6.17 14.70
CA PRO A 67 -7.06 6.81 14.79
C PRO A 67 -7.31 7.53 16.13
N ALA A 68 -6.57 7.20 17.18
CA ALA A 68 -6.72 7.82 18.49
C ALA A 68 -5.97 9.15 18.61
N SER A 69 -4.75 9.21 18.06
CA SER A 69 -3.89 10.41 18.15
C SER A 69 -3.89 11.24 16.86
N GLY A 70 -4.19 10.64 15.70
CA GLY A 70 -4.01 11.24 14.39
C GLY A 70 -2.55 11.28 13.92
N SER A 71 -1.64 10.64 14.67
CA SER A 71 -0.22 10.58 14.32
C SER A 71 0.02 9.62 13.16
N LEU A 72 0.82 10.04 12.19
CA LEU A 72 1.25 9.20 11.08
C LEU A 72 2.54 8.48 11.43
N LYS A 73 2.58 7.16 11.23
CA LYS A 73 3.80 6.35 11.25
C LYS A 73 4.17 5.98 9.82
N CYS A 74 5.29 6.53 9.34
CA CYS A 74 5.69 6.42 7.94
C CYS A 74 7.21 6.21 7.79
N ALA A 75 7.63 4.99 7.53
CA ALA A 75 9.06 4.66 7.39
C ALA A 75 9.70 5.22 6.11
N ASN A 76 8.89 5.47 5.06
CA ASN A 76 9.38 5.79 3.72
C ASN A 76 9.45 7.30 3.44
N ILE A 77 8.93 8.13 4.34
CA ILE A 77 8.92 9.60 4.21
C ILE A 77 9.25 10.21 5.58
N PRO A 78 10.54 10.31 5.94
CA PRO A 78 10.98 10.72 7.27
C PRO A 78 10.42 12.06 7.74
N CYS A 79 10.25 13.04 6.88
CA CYS A 79 9.78 14.38 7.26
C CYS A 79 8.33 14.41 7.75
N VAL A 80 7.55 13.36 7.54
CA VAL A 80 6.15 13.26 8.02
C VAL A 80 5.97 12.23 9.14
N ASP A 81 7.01 11.42 9.44
CA ASP A 81 6.93 10.40 10.49
C ASP A 81 6.71 11.02 11.88
N GLY A 82 5.78 10.44 12.64
CA GLY A 82 5.41 10.92 13.98
C GLY A 82 4.57 12.20 14.04
N ARG A 83 4.26 12.83 12.90
CA ARG A 83 3.52 14.11 12.84
C ARG A 83 2.00 13.93 12.88
N LEU A 84 1.31 14.97 13.36
CA LEU A 84 -0.13 15.15 13.16
C LEU A 84 -0.38 15.79 11.79
N ILE A 85 -0.03 15.04 10.75
CA ILE A 85 0.12 15.57 9.39
C ILE A 85 -1.16 16.22 8.84
N ALA A 86 -2.35 15.72 9.19
CA ALA A 86 -3.60 16.35 8.78
C ALA A 86 -3.69 17.78 9.34
N ALA A 87 -3.48 17.94 10.65
CA ALA A 87 -3.53 19.24 11.31
C ALA A 87 -2.41 20.20 10.85
N ASP A 88 -1.21 19.66 10.57
CA ASP A 88 -0.10 20.45 10.07
C ASP A 88 -0.39 20.99 8.66
N LEU A 89 -0.95 20.16 7.78
CA LEU A 89 -1.35 20.56 6.43
C LEU A 89 -2.58 21.48 6.43
N GLU A 90 -3.58 21.21 7.29
CA GLU A 90 -4.73 22.13 7.47
C GLU A 90 -4.28 23.54 7.81
N ARG A 91 -3.30 23.64 8.71
CA ARG A 91 -2.72 24.93 9.11
C ARG A 91 -1.99 25.63 7.98
N ALA A 92 -1.27 24.86 7.15
CA ALA A 92 -0.51 25.39 6.00
C ALA A 92 -1.40 25.81 4.82
N ILE A 93 -2.50 25.07 4.58
CA ILE A 93 -3.33 25.20 3.38
C ILE A 93 -4.62 25.99 3.65
N GLY A 94 -5.10 25.98 4.90
CA GLY A 94 -6.36 26.62 5.30
C GLY A 94 -7.63 25.90 4.82
N LEU A 95 -7.53 24.62 4.51
CA LEU A 95 -8.63 23.74 4.09
C LEU A 95 -8.65 22.46 4.91
N PRO A 96 -9.81 21.80 5.08
CA PRO A 96 -9.90 20.49 5.70
C PRO A 96 -9.03 19.45 4.97
N VAL A 97 -8.33 18.60 5.75
CA VAL A 97 -7.46 17.54 5.23
C VAL A 97 -7.86 16.19 5.81
N TRP A 98 -8.16 15.24 4.94
CA TRP A 98 -8.43 13.85 5.28
C TRP A 98 -7.27 12.97 4.80
N ILE A 99 -6.78 12.12 5.68
CA ILE A 99 -5.66 11.22 5.37
C ILE A 99 -6.04 9.80 5.75
N ALA A 100 -5.71 8.86 4.88
CA ALA A 100 -5.81 7.43 5.16
C ALA A 100 -4.60 6.69 4.55
N ASN A 101 -4.36 5.48 5.06
CA ASN A 101 -3.38 4.56 4.48
C ASN A 101 -3.73 4.23 3.02
N ASP A 102 -2.73 3.99 2.18
CA ASP A 102 -2.90 3.72 0.76
C ASP A 102 -3.66 2.42 0.48
N ALA A 103 -3.39 1.35 1.25
CA ALA A 103 -4.11 0.09 1.12
C ALA A 103 -5.57 0.20 1.60
N ASP A 104 -5.84 1.00 2.64
CA ASP A 104 -7.20 1.32 3.07
C ASP A 104 -7.97 2.10 2.00
N CYS A 105 -7.32 3.08 1.36
CA CYS A 105 -7.92 3.81 0.24
C CYS A 105 -8.23 2.90 -0.94
N PHE A 106 -7.33 1.96 -1.26
CA PHE A 106 -7.56 0.94 -2.29
C PHE A 106 -8.78 0.08 -1.93
N ALA A 107 -8.82 -0.50 -0.71
CA ALA A 107 -9.93 -1.34 -0.28
C ALA A 107 -11.28 -0.58 -0.30
N LEU A 108 -11.28 0.70 0.10
CA LEU A 108 -12.48 1.55 0.04
C LEU A 108 -12.92 1.81 -1.41
N ALA A 109 -11.99 2.04 -2.33
CA ALA A 109 -12.31 2.22 -3.75
C ALA A 109 -12.92 0.95 -4.35
N GLU A 110 -12.36 -0.23 -4.04
CA GLU A 110 -12.90 -1.52 -4.46
C GLU A 110 -14.30 -1.78 -3.87
N ALA A 111 -14.50 -1.46 -2.60
CA ALA A 111 -15.80 -1.62 -1.93
C ALA A 111 -16.89 -0.70 -2.48
N THR A 112 -16.53 0.51 -2.92
CA THR A 112 -17.49 1.51 -3.39
C THR A 112 -17.75 1.47 -4.88
N SER A 113 -16.71 1.22 -5.69
CA SER A 113 -16.75 1.38 -7.15
C SER A 113 -16.17 0.20 -7.92
N GLY A 114 -15.41 -0.68 -7.27
CA GLY A 114 -14.70 -1.80 -7.88
C GLY A 114 -15.38 -3.16 -7.68
N ALA A 115 -14.57 -4.21 -7.59
CA ALA A 115 -15.01 -5.61 -7.50
C ALA A 115 -15.78 -5.92 -6.22
N GLY A 116 -15.56 -5.17 -5.14
CA GLY A 116 -16.25 -5.31 -3.86
C GLY A 116 -17.61 -4.59 -3.78
N LYS A 117 -18.03 -3.89 -4.85
CA LYS A 117 -19.27 -3.11 -4.84
C LYS A 117 -20.49 -3.96 -4.53
N GLY A 118 -21.28 -3.49 -3.56
CA GLY A 118 -22.50 -4.18 -3.13
C GLY A 118 -22.27 -5.23 -2.03
N HIS A 119 -21.04 -5.52 -1.67
CA HIS A 119 -20.71 -6.39 -0.55
C HIS A 119 -20.57 -5.57 0.75
N ARG A 120 -21.12 -6.14 1.83
CA ARG A 120 -21.06 -5.52 3.16
C ARG A 120 -19.64 -5.50 3.75
N ASN A 121 -18.90 -6.59 3.56
CA ASN A 121 -17.55 -6.78 4.07
C ASN A 121 -16.62 -6.99 2.87
N VAL A 122 -15.60 -6.16 2.76
CA VAL A 122 -14.61 -6.22 1.69
C VAL A 122 -13.22 -6.19 2.31
N PHE A 123 -12.40 -7.17 1.98
CA PHE A 123 -10.99 -7.17 2.30
C PHE A 123 -10.20 -6.99 1.01
N GLY A 124 -9.56 -5.83 0.87
CA GLY A 124 -8.68 -5.52 -0.25
C GLY A 124 -7.30 -6.11 -0.01
N VAL A 125 -6.79 -6.90 -0.96
CA VAL A 125 -5.46 -7.53 -0.91
C VAL A 125 -4.56 -6.90 -1.94
N ILE A 126 -3.39 -6.46 -1.52
CA ILE A 126 -2.35 -5.91 -2.39
C ILE A 126 -1.14 -6.84 -2.32
N LEU A 127 -0.77 -7.42 -3.47
CA LEU A 127 0.46 -8.19 -3.68
C LEU A 127 1.33 -7.41 -4.67
N GLY A 128 1.98 -6.36 -4.16
CA GLY A 128 2.83 -5.44 -4.93
C GLY A 128 4.31 -5.70 -4.66
N THR A 129 5.09 -4.66 -4.39
CA THR A 129 6.50 -4.77 -3.94
C THR A 129 6.61 -5.56 -2.64
N GLY A 130 5.65 -5.34 -1.73
CA GLY A 130 5.38 -6.09 -0.50
C GLY A 130 3.91 -6.51 -0.45
N VAL A 131 3.42 -6.82 0.74
CA VAL A 131 2.04 -7.25 1.00
C VAL A 131 1.33 -6.20 1.85
N GLY A 132 0.19 -5.75 1.35
CA GLY A 132 -0.69 -4.83 2.06
C GLY A 132 -2.16 -5.24 1.96
N GLY A 133 -3.01 -4.57 2.70
CA GLY A 133 -4.44 -4.78 2.62
C GLY A 133 -5.22 -3.76 3.44
N GLY A 134 -6.52 -3.69 3.16
CA GLY A 134 -7.45 -2.85 3.91
C GLY A 134 -8.77 -3.56 4.13
N LEU A 135 -9.41 -3.28 5.23
CA LEU A 135 -10.70 -3.85 5.61
C LEU A 135 -11.78 -2.77 5.57
N VAL A 136 -12.86 -3.05 4.83
CA VAL A 136 -14.04 -2.18 4.75
C VAL A 136 -15.26 -2.96 5.20
N ILE A 137 -15.99 -2.43 6.18
CA ILE A 137 -17.24 -2.99 6.69
C ILE A 137 -18.33 -1.91 6.62
N ASP A 138 -19.49 -2.25 6.06
CA ASP A 138 -20.60 -1.33 5.87
C ASP A 138 -20.18 -0.01 5.17
N GLY A 139 -19.27 -0.10 4.19
CA GLY A 139 -18.76 1.05 3.42
C GLY A 139 -17.79 1.95 4.19
N ARG A 140 -17.26 1.50 5.33
CA ARG A 140 -16.32 2.27 6.16
C ARG A 140 -15.02 1.50 6.36
N ILE A 141 -13.91 2.21 6.27
CA ILE A 141 -12.58 1.67 6.63
C ILE A 141 -12.59 1.25 8.10
N VAL A 142 -12.07 0.07 8.37
CA VAL A 142 -11.82 -0.44 9.73
C VAL A 142 -10.34 -0.22 10.04
N ALA A 143 -10.05 0.83 10.77
CA ALA A 143 -8.66 1.15 11.12
C ALA A 143 -8.07 0.22 12.20
N GLY A 144 -8.92 -0.33 13.10
CA GLY A 144 -8.47 -1.17 14.21
C GLY A 144 -7.69 -0.40 15.28
N ALA A 145 -7.11 -1.15 16.21
CA ALA A 145 -6.26 -0.57 17.24
C ALA A 145 -4.96 -0.03 16.62
N GLY A 146 -4.63 1.24 16.87
CA GLY A 146 -3.44 1.89 16.35
C GLY A 146 -3.40 2.06 14.82
N GLY A 147 -4.50 1.78 14.11
CA GLY A 147 -4.55 1.88 12.65
C GLY A 147 -4.01 0.66 11.90
N TYR A 148 -3.82 -0.48 12.57
CA TYR A 148 -3.16 -1.66 11.98
C TYR A 148 -4.12 -2.71 11.41
N ALA A 149 -5.42 -2.46 11.33
CA ALA A 149 -6.32 -3.40 10.66
C ALA A 149 -5.97 -3.47 9.16
N GLY A 150 -5.94 -4.67 8.62
CA GLY A 150 -5.52 -4.87 7.23
C GLY A 150 -4.01 -5.08 7.00
N GLU A 151 -3.17 -4.88 8.03
CA GLU A 151 -1.73 -5.13 7.99
C GLU A 151 -1.39 -6.65 8.01
N TRP A 152 -2.12 -7.44 7.24
CA TRP A 152 -2.05 -8.91 7.22
C TRP A 152 -0.71 -9.45 6.70
N GLY A 153 0.05 -8.64 6.00
CA GLY A 153 1.41 -8.95 5.57
C GLY A 153 2.40 -9.11 6.74
N HIS A 154 2.09 -8.53 7.91
CA HIS A 154 2.98 -8.53 9.07
C HIS A 154 2.48 -9.46 10.18
N GLY A 155 3.23 -10.51 10.43
CA GLY A 155 2.95 -11.55 11.43
C GLY A 155 3.58 -12.88 11.01
N LYS A 156 3.95 -13.71 11.97
CA LYS A 156 4.47 -15.05 11.69
C LYS A 156 3.33 -15.97 11.26
N ALA A 157 3.06 -16.01 9.98
CA ALA A 157 2.01 -16.84 9.39
C ALA A 157 2.57 -17.93 8.47
N LEU A 158 3.86 -17.90 8.15
CA LEU A 158 4.44 -18.76 7.13
C LEU A 158 4.79 -20.14 7.70
N GLN A 159 4.30 -21.17 7.06
CA GLN A 159 4.85 -22.51 7.18
C GLN A 159 6.26 -22.55 6.60
N THR A 160 7.11 -23.42 7.14
CA THR A 160 8.50 -23.60 6.66
C THR A 160 8.68 -24.80 5.76
N GLN A 161 7.71 -25.71 5.72
CA GLN A 161 7.72 -26.89 4.83
C GLN A 161 6.47 -26.88 3.96
N VAL A 162 6.64 -26.71 2.67
CA VAL A 162 5.58 -26.48 1.69
C VAL A 162 5.87 -27.17 0.35
N GLY A 163 4.83 -27.43 -0.42
CA GLY A 163 4.91 -27.98 -1.75
C GLY A 163 5.08 -29.50 -1.82
N GLN A 164 5.01 -30.08 -3.03
CA GLN A 164 5.20 -31.49 -3.27
C GLN A 164 6.19 -31.71 -4.43
N PRO A 165 7.38 -32.32 -4.17
CA PRO A 165 7.88 -32.74 -2.85
C PRO A 165 8.09 -31.55 -1.93
N PRO A 166 8.06 -31.75 -0.57
CA PRO A 166 8.23 -30.66 0.37
C PRO A 166 9.59 -29.99 0.22
N VAL A 167 9.59 -28.66 0.32
CA VAL A 167 10.80 -27.84 0.38
C VAL A 167 10.78 -27.01 1.66
N GLU A 168 11.96 -26.77 2.22
CA GLU A 168 12.10 -25.90 3.38
C GLU A 168 12.29 -24.45 2.91
N VAL A 169 11.41 -23.56 3.37
CA VAL A 169 11.49 -22.12 3.15
C VAL A 169 11.80 -21.43 4.47
N PRO A 170 12.97 -20.79 4.60
CA PRO A 170 13.36 -20.15 5.85
C PRO A 170 12.51 -18.92 6.14
N HIS A 171 12.39 -18.57 7.42
CA HIS A 171 11.82 -17.31 7.85
C HIS A 171 12.78 -16.15 7.51
N PHE A 172 12.48 -15.38 6.47
CA PHE A 172 13.26 -14.20 6.11
C PHE A 172 12.98 -13.04 7.07
N ALA A 173 14.02 -12.21 7.31
CA ALA A 173 13.86 -10.98 8.07
C ALA A 173 12.92 -10.01 7.35
N CYS A 174 12.00 -9.39 8.09
CA CYS A 174 11.04 -8.40 7.61
C CYS A 174 11.46 -6.99 8.02
N GLY A 175 11.13 -6.00 7.20
CA GLY A 175 11.36 -4.58 7.50
C GLY A 175 10.65 -4.07 8.75
N CYS A 176 9.60 -4.77 9.23
CA CYS A 176 8.92 -4.45 10.49
C CYS A 176 9.68 -4.89 11.76
N GLY A 177 10.88 -5.49 11.63
CA GLY A 177 11.70 -5.98 12.72
C GLY A 177 11.42 -7.43 13.15
N GLN A 178 10.43 -8.09 12.56
CA GLN A 178 10.12 -9.51 12.76
C GLN A 178 10.79 -10.39 11.71
N SER A 179 10.55 -11.70 11.77
CA SER A 179 10.94 -12.66 10.73
C SER A 179 9.78 -13.61 10.40
N GLY A 180 9.72 -14.08 9.15
CA GLY A 180 8.68 -14.99 8.68
C GLY A 180 7.32 -14.32 8.44
N CYS A 181 7.28 -13.00 8.25
CA CYS A 181 6.07 -12.32 7.83
C CYS A 181 5.66 -12.72 6.41
N VAL A 182 4.37 -12.74 6.12
CA VAL A 182 3.84 -12.99 4.75
C VAL A 182 4.45 -12.00 3.74
N ASP A 183 4.67 -10.75 4.15
CA ASP A 183 5.34 -9.71 3.36
C ASP A 183 6.69 -10.12 2.78
N THR A 184 7.42 -11.00 3.50
CA THR A 184 8.76 -11.44 3.07
C THR A 184 8.75 -12.39 1.88
N ILE A 185 7.58 -13.00 1.59
CA ILE A 185 7.35 -13.94 0.48
C ILE A 185 6.26 -13.45 -0.46
N GLY A 186 5.17 -12.89 0.07
CA GLY A 186 3.95 -12.60 -0.70
C GLY A 186 4.07 -11.42 -1.67
N GLY A 187 5.06 -10.55 -1.51
CA GLY A 187 5.32 -9.48 -2.48
C GLY A 187 6.26 -9.92 -3.62
N ALA A 188 6.42 -9.06 -4.61
CA ALA A 188 7.29 -9.30 -5.78
C ALA A 188 8.71 -9.70 -5.39
N ARG A 189 9.32 -8.97 -4.45
CA ARG A 189 10.66 -9.26 -3.92
C ARG A 189 10.73 -10.62 -3.21
N GLY A 190 9.63 -11.04 -2.59
CA GLY A 190 9.52 -12.35 -1.94
C GLY A 190 9.49 -13.47 -2.98
N MET A 191 8.70 -13.32 -4.03
CA MET A 191 8.63 -14.26 -5.15
C MET A 191 10.00 -14.44 -5.82
N GLU A 192 10.76 -13.36 -6.04
CA GLU A 192 12.12 -13.39 -6.59
C GLU A 192 13.09 -14.18 -5.69
N LYS A 193 13.03 -13.93 -4.36
CA LYS A 193 13.82 -14.69 -3.38
C LYS A 193 13.46 -16.16 -3.36
N LEU A 194 12.16 -16.46 -3.43
CA LEU A 194 11.65 -17.82 -3.45
C LEU A 194 12.13 -18.56 -4.71
N HIS A 195 12.03 -17.94 -5.88
CA HIS A 195 12.52 -18.51 -7.14
C HIS A 195 14.01 -18.82 -7.07
N LYS A 196 14.81 -17.87 -6.59
CA LYS A 196 16.25 -18.06 -6.38
C LYS A 196 16.54 -19.23 -5.41
N LEU A 197 15.77 -19.35 -4.32
CA LEU A 197 15.93 -20.42 -3.33
C LEU A 197 15.64 -21.79 -3.96
N LEU A 198 14.57 -21.90 -4.74
CA LEU A 198 14.10 -23.18 -5.30
C LEU A 198 14.88 -23.61 -6.55
N CYS A 199 15.28 -22.68 -7.38
CA CYS A 199 15.81 -22.95 -8.71
C CYS A 199 17.28 -22.47 -8.90
N GLY A 200 17.80 -21.67 -7.97
CA GLY A 200 19.15 -21.09 -8.06
C GLY A 200 19.29 -19.94 -9.07
N GLU A 201 18.20 -19.62 -9.80
CA GLU A 201 18.18 -18.57 -10.83
C GLU A 201 17.66 -17.25 -10.27
N VAL A 202 18.22 -16.13 -10.72
CA VAL A 202 17.76 -14.78 -10.35
C VAL A 202 16.91 -14.21 -11.46
N LEU A 203 15.61 -14.14 -11.23
CA LEU A 203 14.61 -13.57 -12.13
C LEU A 203 13.84 -12.48 -11.41
N SER A 204 13.33 -11.50 -12.14
CA SER A 204 12.30 -10.61 -11.66
C SER A 204 10.97 -11.35 -11.48
N SER A 205 10.12 -10.87 -10.59
CA SER A 205 8.79 -11.45 -10.38
C SER A 205 7.95 -11.49 -11.67
N THR A 206 8.11 -10.49 -12.53
CA THR A 206 7.46 -10.45 -13.86
C THR A 206 7.94 -11.59 -14.74
N GLU A 207 9.26 -11.82 -14.82
CA GLU A 207 9.82 -12.93 -15.60
C GLU A 207 9.39 -14.29 -15.06
N VAL A 208 9.32 -14.46 -13.73
CA VAL A 208 8.79 -15.70 -13.11
C VAL A 208 7.35 -15.94 -13.55
N ILE A 209 6.50 -14.91 -13.52
CA ILE A 209 5.09 -15.02 -13.95
C ILE A 209 4.98 -15.34 -15.45
N ASP A 210 5.78 -14.70 -16.28
CA ASP A 210 5.74 -14.92 -17.73
C ASP A 210 6.21 -16.34 -18.11
N ARG A 211 7.26 -16.84 -17.46
CA ARG A 211 7.72 -18.23 -17.63
C ARG A 211 6.72 -19.25 -17.10
N TRP A 212 6.04 -18.95 -15.99
CA TRP A 212 4.95 -19.77 -15.47
C TRP A 212 3.79 -19.87 -16.49
N ARG A 213 3.38 -18.73 -17.06
CA ARG A 213 2.35 -18.70 -18.12
C ARG A 213 2.77 -19.47 -19.35
N ALA A 214 4.06 -19.52 -19.66
CA ALA A 214 4.63 -20.33 -20.72
C ALA A 214 4.75 -21.82 -20.38
N GLY A 215 4.40 -22.24 -19.16
CA GLY A 215 4.43 -23.64 -18.72
C GLY A 215 5.81 -24.15 -18.30
N GLU A 216 6.75 -23.25 -18.00
CA GLU A 216 8.07 -23.64 -17.56
C GLU A 216 8.03 -24.27 -16.17
N ALA A 217 8.66 -25.46 -16.00
CA ALA A 217 8.55 -26.26 -14.80
C ALA A 217 9.14 -25.58 -13.54
N SER A 218 10.26 -24.87 -13.68
CA SER A 218 10.91 -24.16 -12.56
C SER A 218 10.03 -23.01 -12.05
N ALA A 219 9.46 -22.23 -12.95
CA ALA A 219 8.54 -21.13 -12.61
C ALA A 219 7.22 -21.68 -12.06
N SER A 220 6.68 -22.76 -12.63
CA SER A 220 5.47 -23.42 -12.12
C SER A 220 5.67 -23.91 -10.69
N ARG A 221 6.81 -24.51 -10.39
CA ARG A 221 7.16 -24.94 -9.04
C ARG A 221 7.21 -23.76 -8.06
N THR A 222 7.78 -22.64 -8.50
CA THR A 222 7.84 -21.41 -7.66
C THR A 222 6.46 -20.89 -7.36
N ILE A 223 5.58 -20.81 -8.35
CA ILE A 223 4.21 -20.32 -8.17
C ILE A 223 3.38 -21.25 -7.28
N GLU A 224 3.51 -22.58 -7.41
CA GLU A 224 2.85 -23.54 -6.53
C GLU A 224 3.23 -23.31 -5.06
N VAL A 225 4.52 -23.26 -4.75
CA VAL A 225 5.03 -23.01 -3.41
C VAL A 225 4.63 -21.63 -2.90
N TYR A 226 4.70 -20.62 -3.76
CA TYR A 226 4.26 -19.25 -3.46
C TYR A 226 2.79 -19.20 -3.04
N LEU A 227 1.91 -19.81 -3.82
CA LEU A 227 0.47 -19.83 -3.54
C LEU A 227 0.17 -20.55 -2.24
N GLU A 228 0.83 -21.67 -1.95
CA GLU A 228 0.67 -22.40 -0.67
C GLU A 228 1.10 -21.53 0.51
N LEU A 229 2.22 -20.79 0.41
CA LEU A 229 2.71 -19.91 1.46
C LEU A 229 1.83 -18.66 1.71
N VAL A 230 1.16 -18.16 0.69
CA VAL A 230 0.34 -16.95 0.78
C VAL A 230 -1.12 -17.25 1.14
N SER A 231 -1.59 -18.48 0.91
CA SER A 231 -2.99 -18.89 1.14
C SER A 231 -3.31 -19.38 2.56
N VAL A 232 -2.40 -19.23 3.51
CA VAL A 232 -2.53 -19.72 4.89
C VAL A 232 -3.36 -18.78 5.76
#